data_48879599dbf10b99b5685b6776f95a50
#
_entry.id   48879599dbf10b99b5685b6776f95a50
#
_cell.length_a   1.000
_cell.length_b   1.000
_cell.length_c   1.000
_cell.angle_alpha   90.00
_cell.angle_beta   90.00
_cell.angle_gamma   90.00
#
_symmetry.space_group_name_H-M   'P 1'
#
loop_
_entity.id
_entity.type
_entity.pdbx_description
1 polymer ?
#
loop_
_entity_poly.entity_id
_entity_poly.type
_entity_poly.pdbx_seq_one_letter_code
_entity_poly.pdbx_strand_id
1 'polypeptide(L)'
;MTAIVNAYIHIGFVEQISALCSDLLNKGYKKPLLLCDNVGGCAKVSRMKAVDTYGASPVSGLCGAAHLCRETSLPNVVFTDAGGTSFDVGVITDGSITHYDLYPTIDRWRTQVTAIKITSIGAGGGSVAWLNPLLGNRLEVGPASAGAMPGPACYDLGGEHATVTDADVVLGYINPDYFLGGKMRLNKEKAVKSLRELGKKTGWDEVTTALMIKKVIDAKMGQEIFKEVALKGYEPSEFTVFAGGGAGPTHCCGLASAAEMKRIIVPPISAVAGAYGASTLDIVHTYEKSRNTRLFDYAKGTYFTDFEMFNSIVNELRELAIRDVILEGFREDQATFRLELEMRYGMQWRYTPVESPLLFIHSTEDVKRVCDRFTEEFSRMYSAEAAFPQGGIEIETYRLFVYLNLPHFPITVHEVMGESSPKQALKGQRDMFWEKLNGFKRTDVYQWDMLRAGNVIEGPAIIEADNTTVVIEPGWTSTMTQQLYGILSHNI
;
A
#
# COMPACT_ATOMS: atom_id res chain seq x y z
N MET A 1 -14.71 9.07 21.26
CA MET A 1 -13.71 9.82 20.47
C MET A 1 -14.05 9.82 18.99
N THR A 2 -14.35 8.70 18.36
CA THR A 2 -14.69 8.58 16.92
C THR A 2 -15.79 9.56 16.48
N ALA A 3 -16.90 9.65 17.21
CA ALA A 3 -17.98 10.58 16.90
C ALA A 3 -17.54 12.06 16.94
N ILE A 4 -16.64 12.41 17.86
CA ILE A 4 -16.09 13.78 17.97
C ILE A 4 -15.19 14.07 16.74
N VAL A 5 -14.30 13.15 16.39
CA VAL A 5 -13.43 13.27 15.20
C VAL A 5 -14.30 13.39 13.95
N ASN A 6 -15.30 12.52 13.79
CA ASN A 6 -16.21 12.57 12.64
C ASN A 6 -16.95 13.91 12.57
N ALA A 7 -17.48 14.41 13.68
CA ALA A 7 -18.19 15.70 13.72
C ALA A 7 -17.27 16.87 13.36
N TYR A 8 -16.02 16.84 13.83
CA TYR A 8 -15.03 17.88 13.54
C TYR A 8 -14.68 17.98 12.05
N ILE A 9 -14.45 16.84 11.39
CA ILE A 9 -14.06 16.82 9.96
C ILE A 9 -15.27 16.90 9.02
N HIS A 10 -16.49 16.63 9.52
CA HIS A 10 -17.71 16.49 8.71
C HIS A 10 -18.05 17.76 7.91
N ILE A 11 -17.89 18.95 8.51
CA ILE A 11 -18.22 20.22 7.83
C ILE A 11 -17.36 20.39 6.58
N GLY A 12 -16.05 20.33 6.72
CA GLY A 12 -15.14 20.46 5.58
C GLY A 12 -15.33 19.35 4.54
N PHE A 13 -15.62 18.11 5.01
CA PHE A 13 -15.94 17.00 4.12
C PHE A 13 -17.17 17.30 3.25
N VAL A 14 -18.29 17.72 3.88
CA VAL A 14 -19.53 18.02 3.15
C VAL A 14 -19.35 19.18 2.18
N GLU A 15 -18.65 20.24 2.56
CA GLU A 15 -18.37 21.39 1.69
C GLU A 15 -17.57 20.97 0.45
N GLN A 16 -16.47 20.24 0.62
CA GLN A 16 -15.62 19.77 -0.49
C GLN A 16 -16.36 18.82 -1.43
N ILE A 17 -17.06 17.85 -0.88
CA ILE A 17 -17.79 16.85 -1.68
C ILE A 17 -18.98 17.48 -2.40
N SER A 18 -19.69 18.42 -1.76
CA SER A 18 -20.78 19.16 -2.42
C SER A 18 -20.29 20.00 -3.59
N ALA A 19 -19.15 20.69 -3.43
CA ALA A 19 -18.50 21.43 -4.53
C ALA A 19 -18.10 20.49 -5.68
N LEU A 20 -17.46 19.35 -5.36
CA LEU A 20 -17.08 18.35 -6.36
C LEU A 20 -18.30 17.78 -7.09
N CYS A 21 -19.37 17.44 -6.40
CA CYS A 21 -20.62 16.96 -7.02
C CYS A 21 -21.21 18.01 -7.97
N SER A 22 -21.20 19.29 -7.56
CA SER A 22 -21.71 20.40 -8.39
C SER A 22 -20.85 20.56 -9.65
N ASP A 23 -19.55 20.53 -9.54
CA ASP A 23 -18.62 20.65 -10.67
C ASP A 23 -18.78 19.47 -11.66
N LEU A 24 -18.96 18.25 -11.16
CA LEU A 24 -19.19 17.06 -11.97
C LEU A 24 -20.54 17.17 -12.72
N LEU A 25 -21.58 17.61 -12.06
CA LEU A 25 -22.89 17.85 -12.70
C LEU A 25 -22.80 18.91 -13.79
N ASN A 26 -22.11 20.03 -13.54
CA ASN A 26 -21.87 21.10 -14.52
C ASN A 26 -21.09 20.59 -15.75
N LYS A 27 -20.19 19.62 -15.56
CA LYS A 27 -19.46 18.93 -16.64
C LYS A 27 -20.25 17.81 -17.33
N GLY A 28 -21.52 17.60 -16.94
CA GLY A 28 -22.41 16.62 -17.55
C GLY A 28 -22.34 15.22 -16.95
N TYR A 29 -21.62 15.00 -15.86
CA TYR A 29 -21.60 13.71 -15.15
C TYR A 29 -22.92 13.50 -14.40
N LYS A 30 -23.68 12.47 -14.75
CA LYS A 30 -25.03 12.21 -14.21
C LYS A 30 -25.11 10.95 -13.31
N LYS A 31 -24.00 10.24 -13.12
CA LYS A 31 -23.98 9.06 -12.27
C LYS A 31 -23.70 9.46 -10.80
N PRO A 32 -24.09 8.64 -9.83
CA PRO A 32 -23.73 8.91 -8.44
C PRO A 32 -22.21 8.89 -8.26
N LEU A 33 -21.70 9.85 -7.48
CA LEU A 33 -20.31 9.83 -7.04
C LEU A 33 -20.17 8.77 -5.96
N LEU A 34 -19.20 7.88 -6.16
CA LEU A 34 -18.78 6.90 -5.17
C LEU A 34 -17.48 7.41 -4.51
N LEU A 35 -17.37 7.24 -3.21
CA LEU A 35 -16.17 7.55 -2.44
C LEU A 35 -15.56 6.25 -1.93
N CYS A 36 -14.23 6.17 -1.98
CA CYS A 36 -13.49 5.07 -1.38
C CYS A 36 -13.50 5.21 0.15
N ASP A 37 -13.54 4.10 0.83
CA ASP A 37 -13.46 4.02 2.28
C ASP A 37 -12.16 3.37 2.77
N ASN A 38 -12.01 3.34 4.07
CA ASN A 38 -10.84 2.79 4.75
C ASN A 38 -10.88 1.27 4.99
N VAL A 39 -11.93 0.60 4.54
CA VAL A 39 -12.04 -0.87 4.57
C VAL A 39 -11.88 -1.52 3.20
N GLY A 40 -11.52 -0.72 2.19
CA GLY A 40 -11.22 -1.22 0.84
C GLY A 40 -12.46 -1.40 -0.03
N GLY A 41 -13.51 -0.64 0.25
CA GLY A 41 -14.70 -0.55 -0.56
C GLY A 41 -14.94 0.86 -1.08
N CYS A 42 -16.07 1.01 -1.75
CA CYS A 42 -16.62 2.31 -2.07
C CYS A 42 -18.12 2.38 -1.71
N ALA A 43 -18.62 3.58 -1.48
CA ALA A 43 -20.03 3.80 -1.21
C ALA A 43 -20.49 5.13 -1.81
N LYS A 44 -21.81 5.30 -1.98
CA LYS A 44 -22.39 6.58 -2.36
C LYS A 44 -22.09 7.63 -1.29
N VAL A 45 -21.87 8.89 -1.72
CA VAL A 45 -21.62 10.02 -0.81
C VAL A 45 -22.62 10.08 0.35
N SER A 46 -23.91 9.83 0.10
CA SER A 46 -24.97 9.85 1.12
C SER A 46 -24.84 8.77 2.20
N ARG A 47 -23.99 7.77 1.99
CA ARG A 47 -23.74 6.67 2.93
C ARG A 47 -22.39 6.79 3.62
N MET A 48 -21.51 7.67 3.14
CA MET A 48 -20.15 7.82 3.64
C MET A 48 -20.10 8.73 4.86
N LYS A 49 -19.51 8.28 5.94
CA LYS A 49 -19.12 9.14 7.06
C LYS A 49 -17.75 9.73 6.76
N ALA A 50 -17.54 10.98 7.18
CA ALA A 50 -16.25 11.63 6.93
C ALA A 50 -15.06 10.84 7.50
N VAL A 51 -15.20 10.21 8.66
CA VAL A 51 -14.15 9.42 9.29
C VAL A 51 -13.83 8.12 8.53
N ASP A 52 -14.76 7.59 7.75
CA ASP A 52 -14.56 6.37 6.97
C ASP A 52 -13.66 6.61 5.74
N THR A 53 -13.39 7.90 5.39
CA THR A 53 -12.44 8.24 4.31
C THR A 53 -10.99 8.40 4.80
N TYR A 54 -10.74 8.24 6.09
CA TYR A 54 -9.38 8.31 6.64
C TYR A 54 -8.50 7.20 6.05
N GLY A 55 -7.41 7.58 5.39
CA GLY A 55 -6.50 6.61 4.76
C GLY A 55 -7.07 5.90 3.50
N ALA A 56 -8.23 6.31 2.98
CA ALA A 56 -8.86 5.65 1.84
C ALA A 56 -8.00 5.63 0.57
N SER A 57 -7.16 6.65 0.33
CA SER A 57 -6.29 6.69 -0.86
C SER A 57 -5.22 5.60 -0.86
N PRO A 58 -4.36 5.44 0.16
CA PRO A 58 -3.41 4.32 0.18
C PRO A 58 -4.11 2.95 0.29
N VAL A 59 -5.28 2.87 0.96
CA VAL A 59 -6.08 1.64 1.01
C VAL A 59 -6.56 1.26 -0.39
N SER A 60 -7.09 2.20 -1.19
CA SER A 60 -7.47 1.88 -2.57
C SER A 60 -6.28 1.42 -3.42
N GLY A 61 -5.09 2.02 -3.25
CA GLY A 61 -3.87 1.56 -3.89
C GLY A 61 -3.52 0.10 -3.54
N LEU A 62 -3.61 -0.25 -2.26
CA LEU A 62 -3.41 -1.63 -1.80
C LEU A 62 -4.45 -2.59 -2.41
N CYS A 63 -5.72 -2.20 -2.50
CA CYS A 63 -6.76 -2.99 -3.15
C CYS A 63 -6.49 -3.18 -4.64
N GLY A 64 -6.05 -2.12 -5.33
CA GLY A 64 -5.62 -2.19 -6.72
C GLY A 64 -4.43 -3.13 -6.92
N ALA A 65 -3.45 -3.11 -6.03
CA ALA A 65 -2.33 -4.03 -6.04
C ALA A 65 -2.80 -5.49 -5.83
N ALA A 66 -3.72 -5.73 -4.89
CA ALA A 66 -4.29 -7.06 -4.68
C ALA A 66 -5.06 -7.57 -5.92
N HIS A 67 -5.79 -6.68 -6.61
CA HIS A 67 -6.45 -7.00 -7.87
C HIS A 67 -5.45 -7.42 -8.95
N LEU A 68 -4.38 -6.63 -9.17
CA LEU A 68 -3.33 -6.95 -10.14
C LEU A 68 -2.59 -8.26 -9.78
N CYS A 69 -2.31 -8.48 -8.51
CA CYS A 69 -1.54 -9.64 -8.06
C CYS A 69 -2.30 -10.96 -8.22
N ARG A 70 -3.62 -10.95 -8.07
CA ARG A 70 -4.46 -12.13 -8.38
C ARG A 70 -4.34 -12.55 -9.84
N GLU A 71 -4.33 -11.58 -10.76
CA GLU A 71 -4.19 -11.82 -12.21
C GLU A 71 -2.78 -12.26 -12.63
N THR A 72 -1.77 -11.99 -11.79
CA THR A 72 -0.37 -12.34 -12.06
C THR A 72 0.14 -13.54 -11.25
N SER A 73 -0.73 -14.20 -10.49
CA SER A 73 -0.39 -15.35 -9.62
C SER A 73 0.73 -15.04 -8.62
N LEU A 74 0.73 -13.83 -8.06
CA LEU A 74 1.62 -13.40 -6.99
C LEU A 74 0.83 -13.40 -5.67
N PRO A 75 0.90 -14.47 -4.85
CA PRO A 75 0.04 -14.59 -3.67
C PRO A 75 0.46 -13.63 -2.55
N ASN A 76 1.77 -13.44 -2.35
CA ASN A 76 2.32 -12.66 -1.26
C ASN A 76 3.01 -11.40 -1.80
N VAL A 77 2.44 -10.25 -1.49
CA VAL A 77 2.92 -8.96 -2.01
C VAL A 77 2.94 -7.90 -0.91
N VAL A 78 4.00 -7.13 -0.86
CA VAL A 78 4.03 -5.89 -0.09
C VAL A 78 3.76 -4.74 -1.04
N PHE A 79 2.58 -4.15 -0.91
CA PHE A 79 2.26 -2.90 -1.57
C PHE A 79 3.08 -1.77 -0.96
N THR A 80 3.73 -1.00 -1.80
CA THR A 80 4.39 0.24 -1.41
C THR A 80 3.94 1.39 -2.31
N ASP A 81 3.82 2.58 -1.74
CA ASP A 81 3.58 3.82 -2.48
C ASP A 81 4.56 4.89 -1.97
N ALA A 82 5.61 5.13 -2.74
CA ALA A 82 6.58 6.18 -2.46
C ALA A 82 6.27 7.40 -3.32
N GLY A 83 5.65 8.38 -2.70
CA GLY A 83 5.37 9.68 -3.30
C GLY A 83 6.50 10.71 -3.06
N GLY A 84 6.12 11.99 -3.07
CA GLY A 84 7.05 13.08 -2.72
C GLY A 84 7.29 13.23 -1.23
N THR A 85 6.35 12.83 -0.38
CA THR A 85 6.35 13.15 1.06
C THR A 85 6.26 11.93 1.96
N SER A 86 5.45 10.95 1.60
CA SER A 86 5.19 9.75 2.38
C SER A 86 5.58 8.48 1.64
N PHE A 87 5.79 7.45 2.41
CA PHE A 87 5.96 6.07 1.97
C PHE A 87 4.95 5.21 2.73
N ASP A 88 4.01 4.67 1.99
CA ASP A 88 2.94 3.84 2.51
C ASP A 88 3.25 2.36 2.27
N VAL A 89 2.96 1.51 3.26
CA VAL A 89 3.22 0.06 3.23
C VAL A 89 1.97 -0.70 3.64
N GLY A 90 1.53 -1.61 2.79
CA GLY A 90 0.45 -2.55 3.06
C GLY A 90 0.83 -3.98 2.68
N VAL A 91 0.25 -4.98 3.32
CA VAL A 91 0.61 -6.39 3.11
C VAL A 91 -0.58 -7.17 2.56
N ILE A 92 -0.34 -7.91 1.49
CA ILE A 92 -1.27 -8.82 0.83
C ILE A 92 -0.73 -10.22 1.03
N THR A 93 -1.57 -11.12 1.54
CA THR A 93 -1.24 -12.53 1.79
C THR A 93 -2.26 -13.43 1.13
N ASP A 94 -1.79 -14.44 0.41
CA ASP A 94 -2.64 -15.36 -0.36
C ASP A 94 -3.65 -14.62 -1.28
N GLY A 95 -3.19 -13.50 -1.89
CA GLY A 95 -3.99 -12.65 -2.77
C GLY A 95 -5.09 -11.86 -2.06
N SER A 96 -5.10 -11.84 -0.72
CA SER A 96 -6.15 -11.21 0.09
C SER A 96 -5.57 -10.17 1.05
N ILE A 97 -6.39 -9.17 1.40
CA ILE A 97 -6.08 -8.17 2.41
C ILE A 97 -6.80 -8.59 3.69
N THR A 98 -6.03 -9.05 4.69
CA THR A 98 -6.57 -9.62 5.94
C THR A 98 -6.15 -8.85 7.19
N HIS A 99 -5.38 -7.77 7.03
CA HIS A 99 -4.82 -7.02 8.16
C HIS A 99 -5.54 -5.70 8.37
N TYR A 100 -6.17 -5.56 9.53
CA TYR A 100 -6.93 -4.38 9.93
C TYR A 100 -6.33 -3.73 11.17
N ASP A 101 -6.47 -2.40 11.26
CA ASP A 101 -6.33 -1.65 12.50
C ASP A 101 -7.74 -1.34 13.04
N LEU A 102 -8.09 -1.97 14.13
CA LEU A 102 -9.41 -1.82 14.76
C LEU A 102 -9.53 -0.52 15.58
N TYR A 103 -8.39 0.05 15.94
CA TYR A 103 -8.30 1.22 16.80
C TYR A 103 -7.26 2.22 16.30
N PRO A 104 -7.34 2.69 15.06
CA PRO A 104 -6.34 3.59 14.51
C PRO A 104 -6.26 4.88 15.31
N THR A 105 -5.04 5.37 15.45
CA THR A 105 -4.79 6.68 16.07
C THR A 105 -4.78 7.73 14.99
N ILE A 106 -5.80 8.59 15.01
CA ILE A 106 -5.94 9.74 14.11
C ILE A 106 -5.52 10.97 14.89
N ASP A 107 -4.45 11.65 14.49
CA ASP A 107 -3.91 12.86 15.13
C ASP A 107 -3.85 12.75 16.68
N ARG A 108 -3.19 11.71 17.20
CA ARG A 108 -3.04 11.40 18.64
C ARG A 108 -4.30 10.83 19.33
N TRP A 109 -5.44 10.76 18.66
CA TRP A 109 -6.68 10.26 19.24
C TRP A 109 -6.94 8.83 18.79
N ARG A 110 -6.99 7.91 19.73
CA ARG A 110 -7.41 6.53 19.47
C ARG A 110 -8.90 6.50 19.14
N THR A 111 -9.20 6.01 17.96
CA THR A 111 -10.57 5.89 17.46
C THR A 111 -11.03 4.42 17.44
N GLN A 112 -12.30 4.20 17.14
CA GLN A 112 -12.89 2.88 16.91
C GLN A 112 -13.40 2.82 15.46
N VAL A 113 -12.55 3.19 14.52
CA VAL A 113 -12.81 3.08 13.08
C VAL A 113 -12.03 1.88 12.59
N THR A 114 -12.71 0.84 12.16
CA THR A 114 -12.03 -0.26 11.50
C THR A 114 -11.44 0.24 10.18
N ALA A 115 -10.17 0.03 9.98
CA ALA A 115 -9.49 0.41 8.75
C ALA A 115 -8.53 -0.72 8.32
N ILE A 116 -8.33 -0.90 7.03
CA ILE A 116 -7.25 -1.73 6.53
C ILE A 116 -5.92 -1.15 7.04
N LYS A 117 -5.05 -2.02 7.52
CA LYS A 117 -3.76 -1.61 8.09
C LYS A 117 -2.81 -1.16 6.99
N ILE A 118 -2.55 0.13 6.95
CA ILE A 118 -1.49 0.76 6.18
C ILE A 118 -0.57 1.47 7.15
N THR A 119 0.72 1.26 7.00
CA THR A 119 1.73 2.01 7.74
C THR A 119 2.33 3.08 6.85
N SER A 120 2.32 4.33 7.32
CA SER A 120 2.86 5.47 6.59
C SER A 120 4.02 6.08 7.35
N ILE A 121 5.14 6.30 6.66
CA ILE A 121 6.31 6.99 7.21
C ILE A 121 6.69 8.20 6.36
N GLY A 122 7.33 9.21 6.99
CA GLY A 122 7.89 10.36 6.28
C GLY A 122 9.15 9.95 5.51
N ALA A 123 8.94 9.45 4.28
CA ALA A 123 9.97 9.05 3.33
C ALA A 123 9.41 9.23 1.90
N GLY A 124 10.20 9.79 1.00
CA GLY A 124 9.79 10.03 -0.40
C GLY A 124 10.77 10.94 -1.11
N GLY A 125 10.49 11.27 -2.37
CA GLY A 125 11.38 12.06 -3.21
C GLY A 125 11.71 13.46 -2.67
N GLY A 126 10.76 14.10 -1.96
CA GLY A 126 10.95 15.41 -1.33
C GLY A 126 11.51 15.35 0.09
N SER A 127 11.85 14.17 0.62
CA SER A 127 12.44 14.05 1.98
C SER A 127 13.73 14.81 2.08
N VAL A 128 13.80 15.71 3.08
CA VAL A 128 14.95 16.57 3.33
C VAL A 128 16.06 15.78 4.03
N ALA A 129 17.27 15.88 3.51
CA ALA A 129 18.48 15.34 4.13
C ALA A 129 19.09 16.36 5.08
N TRP A 130 19.47 15.91 6.28
CA TRP A 130 20.01 16.76 7.34
C TRP A 130 20.96 15.98 8.24
N LEU A 131 21.79 16.70 8.96
CA LEU A 131 22.71 16.11 9.92
C LEU A 131 22.15 16.25 11.34
N ASN A 132 22.04 15.14 12.04
CA ASN A 132 21.49 15.08 13.39
C ASN A 132 22.61 15.37 14.42
N PRO A 133 22.62 16.55 15.06
CA PRO A 133 23.68 16.91 15.99
C PRO A 133 23.66 16.09 17.28
N LEU A 134 22.47 15.54 17.65
CA LEU A 134 22.30 14.69 18.81
C LEU A 134 22.92 13.29 18.61
N LEU A 135 23.14 12.90 17.36
CA LEU A 135 23.73 11.61 16.98
C LEU A 135 25.10 11.79 16.30
N GLY A 136 25.88 12.77 16.73
CA GLY A 136 27.22 12.99 16.19
C GLY A 136 27.27 13.44 14.75
N ASN A 137 26.28 14.23 14.31
CA ASN A 137 26.09 14.67 12.92
C ASN A 137 25.86 13.51 11.94
N ARG A 138 25.18 12.43 12.39
CA ARG A 138 24.75 11.37 11.50
C ARG A 138 23.78 11.91 10.46
N LEU A 139 23.95 11.49 9.19
CA LEU A 139 23.02 11.83 8.12
C LEU A 139 21.67 11.14 8.37
N GLU A 140 20.62 11.96 8.36
CA GLU A 140 19.22 11.53 8.41
C GLU A 140 18.49 12.03 7.14
N VAL A 141 17.48 11.28 6.69
CA VAL A 141 16.62 11.66 5.55
C VAL A 141 15.16 11.60 5.97
N GLY A 142 14.46 12.73 5.85
CA GLY A 142 13.12 12.89 6.41
C GLY A 142 13.15 12.97 7.97
N PRO A 143 11.98 12.90 8.67
CA PRO A 143 10.63 12.81 8.11
C PRO A 143 10.14 14.10 7.46
N ALA A 144 10.85 15.22 7.62
CA ALA A 144 10.51 16.49 6.99
C ALA A 144 10.62 16.37 5.46
N SER A 145 9.63 16.92 4.75
CA SER A 145 9.60 16.99 3.30
C SER A 145 9.61 18.44 2.84
N ALA A 146 10.29 18.70 1.72
CA ALA A 146 10.23 20.00 1.04
C ALA A 146 8.87 20.25 0.39
N GLY A 147 8.01 19.23 0.30
CA GLY A 147 6.71 19.30 -0.35
C GLY A 147 6.81 19.56 -1.87
N ALA A 148 5.72 20.08 -2.44
CA ALA A 148 5.70 20.51 -3.84
C ALA A 148 6.18 21.95 -4.00
N MET A 149 5.99 22.79 -3.00
CA MET A 149 6.38 24.22 -2.93
C MET A 149 7.01 24.51 -1.57
N PRO A 150 8.23 24.97 -1.47
CA PRO A 150 9.16 25.27 -2.57
C PRO A 150 9.72 24.02 -3.27
N GLY A 151 9.57 22.82 -2.69
CA GLY A 151 9.99 21.55 -3.27
C GLY A 151 11.51 21.31 -3.18
N PRO A 152 11.99 20.22 -3.79
CA PRO A 152 13.41 19.94 -4.00
C PRO A 152 14.14 21.12 -4.65
N ALA A 153 15.43 21.28 -4.33
CA ALA A 153 16.23 22.37 -4.90
C ALA A 153 16.24 22.36 -6.45
N CYS A 154 16.25 21.16 -7.04
CA CYS A 154 16.19 20.98 -8.50
C CYS A 154 14.89 21.45 -9.15
N TYR A 155 13.79 21.63 -8.39
CA TYR A 155 12.53 22.17 -8.96
C TYR A 155 12.63 23.64 -9.35
N ASP A 156 13.65 24.35 -8.81
CA ASP A 156 13.89 25.77 -9.08
C ASP A 156 12.74 26.70 -8.64
N LEU A 157 12.00 26.30 -7.62
CA LEU A 157 10.86 27.03 -7.05
C LEU A 157 11.19 27.66 -5.67
N GLY A 158 12.49 27.78 -5.34
CA GLY A 158 12.95 28.36 -4.09
C GLY A 158 13.36 27.34 -3.02
N GLY A 159 13.38 26.04 -3.32
CA GLY A 159 13.95 25.02 -2.43
C GLY A 159 15.45 25.17 -2.29
N GLU A 160 15.97 25.04 -1.05
CA GLU A 160 17.39 25.22 -0.74
C GLU A 160 18.02 23.97 -0.11
N HIS A 161 17.20 23.12 0.51
CA HIS A 161 17.68 21.93 1.20
C HIS A 161 17.85 20.76 0.23
N ALA A 162 18.91 19.96 0.45
CA ALA A 162 19.12 18.72 -0.28
C ALA A 162 18.00 17.72 0.02
N THR A 163 17.43 17.12 -1.02
CA THR A 163 16.39 16.11 -0.94
C THR A 163 16.78 14.82 -1.66
N VAL A 164 15.96 13.78 -1.54
CA VAL A 164 16.13 12.54 -2.28
C VAL A 164 16.09 12.78 -3.80
N THR A 165 15.13 13.58 -4.29
CA THR A 165 15.05 13.91 -5.73
C THR A 165 16.30 14.64 -6.23
N ASP A 166 16.90 15.54 -5.44
CA ASP A 166 18.16 16.18 -5.79
C ASP A 166 19.30 15.16 -5.91
N ALA A 167 19.33 14.18 -5.01
CA ALA A 167 20.31 13.09 -5.05
C ALA A 167 20.14 12.23 -6.33
N ASP A 168 18.92 11.86 -6.66
CA ASP A 168 18.61 11.05 -7.87
C ASP A 168 18.98 11.79 -9.16
N VAL A 169 18.79 13.10 -9.21
CA VAL A 169 19.22 13.94 -10.35
C VAL A 169 20.76 13.96 -10.48
N VAL A 170 21.48 14.08 -9.35
CA VAL A 170 22.95 14.15 -9.37
C VAL A 170 23.56 12.80 -9.70
N LEU A 171 22.97 11.71 -9.19
CA LEU A 171 23.37 10.33 -9.55
C LEU A 171 23.03 9.95 -10.99
N GLY A 172 22.21 10.78 -11.69
CA GLY A 172 21.82 10.56 -13.08
C GLY A 172 20.62 9.63 -13.27
N TYR A 173 19.98 9.17 -12.18
CA TYR A 173 18.81 8.29 -12.26
C TYR A 173 17.60 9.02 -12.84
N ILE A 174 17.31 10.23 -12.37
CA ILE A 174 16.25 11.08 -12.93
C ILE A 174 16.83 11.97 -14.03
N ASN A 175 16.16 11.99 -15.18
CA ASN A 175 16.47 12.85 -16.30
C ASN A 175 15.93 14.27 -16.04
N PRO A 176 16.79 15.30 -15.90
CA PRO A 176 16.33 16.65 -15.63
C PRO A 176 15.51 17.25 -16.77
N ASP A 177 15.68 16.78 -18.00
CA ASP A 177 14.95 17.27 -19.18
C ASP A 177 13.66 16.50 -19.47
N TYR A 178 13.39 15.38 -18.75
CA TYR A 178 12.24 14.52 -18.99
C TYR A 178 11.38 14.25 -17.74
N PHE A 179 11.48 15.09 -16.73
CA PHE A 179 10.66 14.94 -15.54
C PHE A 179 9.18 15.23 -15.85
N LEU A 180 8.26 14.37 -15.36
CA LEU A 180 6.83 14.39 -15.69
C LEU A 180 6.56 14.34 -17.21
N GLY A 181 7.29 13.49 -17.94
CA GLY A 181 7.14 13.40 -19.39
C GLY A 181 7.60 14.67 -20.12
N GLY A 182 8.58 15.40 -19.56
CA GLY A 182 9.11 16.65 -20.09
C GLY A 182 8.28 17.91 -19.77
N LYS A 183 7.20 17.77 -18.98
CA LYS A 183 6.36 18.91 -18.55
C LYS A 183 7.05 19.82 -17.55
N MET A 184 8.06 19.31 -16.85
CA MET A 184 8.87 20.06 -15.90
C MET A 184 10.35 19.78 -16.15
N ARG A 185 11.13 20.86 -16.28
CA ARG A 185 12.57 20.76 -16.39
C ARG A 185 13.20 20.98 -15.02
N LEU A 186 14.11 20.09 -14.62
CA LEU A 186 14.81 20.19 -13.35
C LEU A 186 16.14 20.93 -13.50
N ASN A 187 16.50 21.71 -12.50
CA ASN A 187 17.75 22.43 -12.45
C ASN A 187 18.82 21.60 -11.71
N LYS A 188 19.64 20.85 -12.47
CA LYS A 188 20.72 20.02 -11.92
C LYS A 188 21.75 20.81 -11.11
N GLU A 189 22.04 22.05 -11.49
CA GLU A 189 23.04 22.89 -10.83
C GLU A 189 22.59 23.25 -9.40
N LYS A 190 21.28 23.48 -9.20
CA LYS A 190 20.71 23.72 -7.86
C LYS A 190 20.75 22.46 -6.99
N ALA A 191 20.48 21.28 -7.58
CA ALA A 191 20.67 20.02 -6.88
C ALA A 191 22.12 19.82 -6.42
N VAL A 192 23.09 20.01 -7.33
CA VAL A 192 24.53 19.94 -7.01
C VAL A 192 24.89 20.91 -5.90
N LYS A 193 24.38 22.15 -5.96
CA LYS A 193 24.64 23.16 -4.92
C LYS A 193 24.13 22.75 -3.56
N SER A 194 22.88 22.29 -3.45
CA SER A 194 22.28 21.88 -2.17
C SER A 194 23.01 20.68 -1.54
N LEU A 195 23.37 19.69 -2.35
CA LEU A 195 24.14 18.52 -1.91
C LEU A 195 25.56 18.90 -1.46
N ARG A 196 26.22 19.80 -2.18
CA ARG A 196 27.56 20.30 -1.81
C ARG A 196 27.53 21.07 -0.48
N GLU A 197 26.50 21.88 -0.23
CA GLU A 197 26.35 22.61 1.02
C GLU A 197 26.17 21.63 2.22
N LEU A 198 25.40 20.55 2.04
CA LEU A 198 25.28 19.51 3.05
C LEU A 198 26.61 18.75 3.22
N GLY A 199 27.27 18.38 2.13
CA GLY A 199 28.51 17.62 2.10
C GLY A 199 29.69 18.34 2.74
N LYS A 200 29.75 19.68 2.68
CA LYS A 200 30.80 20.48 3.37
C LYS A 200 30.90 20.16 4.85
N LYS A 201 29.81 19.82 5.50
CA LYS A 201 29.77 19.51 6.96
C LYS A 201 30.26 18.12 7.29
N THR A 202 30.27 17.20 6.31
CA THR A 202 30.71 15.81 6.46
C THR A 202 32.03 15.51 5.78
N GLY A 203 32.56 16.46 4.99
CA GLY A 203 33.73 16.24 4.14
C GLY A 203 33.49 15.45 2.88
N TRP A 204 32.21 15.30 2.46
CA TRP A 204 31.81 14.57 1.25
C TRP A 204 31.64 15.51 0.06
N ASP A 205 31.96 15.02 -1.13
CA ASP A 205 31.55 15.67 -2.37
C ASP A 205 30.05 15.50 -2.64
N GLU A 206 29.52 16.17 -3.65
CA GLU A 206 28.11 16.12 -4.01
C GLU A 206 27.62 14.72 -4.43
N VAL A 207 28.48 13.93 -5.06
CA VAL A 207 28.14 12.56 -5.53
C VAL A 207 28.08 11.60 -4.35
N THR A 208 29.07 11.66 -3.47
CA THR A 208 29.08 10.88 -2.23
C THR A 208 27.90 11.24 -1.34
N THR A 209 27.59 12.55 -1.22
CA THR A 209 26.43 13.03 -0.45
C THR A 209 25.12 12.47 -1.04
N ALA A 210 24.95 12.51 -2.38
CA ALA A 210 23.80 11.96 -3.06
C ALA A 210 23.67 10.44 -2.83
N LEU A 211 24.77 9.70 -2.95
CA LEU A 211 24.79 8.26 -2.70
C LEU A 211 24.38 7.93 -1.25
N MET A 212 24.89 8.68 -0.27
CA MET A 212 24.55 8.46 1.14
C MET A 212 23.09 8.76 1.42
N ILE A 213 22.50 9.80 0.80
CA ILE A 213 21.08 10.11 0.90
C ILE A 213 20.24 8.93 0.35
N LYS A 214 20.59 8.44 -0.86
CA LYS A 214 19.91 7.28 -1.45
C LYS A 214 19.98 6.06 -0.52
N LYS A 215 21.16 5.73 0.00
CA LYS A 215 21.33 4.58 0.91
C LYS A 215 20.49 4.70 2.17
N VAL A 216 20.43 5.87 2.78
CA VAL A 216 19.65 6.10 4.00
C VAL A 216 18.17 5.95 3.72
N ILE A 217 17.65 6.53 2.62
CA ILE A 217 16.23 6.44 2.32
C ILE A 217 15.81 5.03 1.90
N ASP A 218 16.61 4.32 1.08
CA ASP A 218 16.34 2.95 0.68
C ASP A 218 16.33 2.01 1.90
N ALA A 219 17.32 2.15 2.79
CA ALA A 219 17.37 1.38 4.03
C ALA A 219 16.16 1.66 4.93
N LYS A 220 15.77 2.93 5.07
CA LYS A 220 14.61 3.34 5.89
C LYS A 220 13.31 2.74 5.35
N MET A 221 13.08 2.82 4.04
CA MET A 221 11.92 2.24 3.39
C MET A 221 11.93 0.70 3.47
N GLY A 222 13.08 0.08 3.18
CA GLY A 222 13.21 -1.39 3.24
C GLY A 222 13.05 -1.95 4.65
N GLN A 223 13.57 -1.28 5.68
CA GLN A 223 13.37 -1.68 7.08
C GLN A 223 11.91 -1.59 7.50
N GLU A 224 11.15 -0.60 7.01
CA GLU A 224 9.72 -0.51 7.28
C GLU A 224 8.96 -1.65 6.62
N ILE A 225 9.29 -2.02 5.36
CA ILE A 225 8.74 -3.19 4.68
C ILE A 225 9.02 -4.46 5.48
N PHE A 226 10.30 -4.70 5.82
CA PHE A 226 10.72 -5.87 6.60
C PHE A 226 9.92 -5.99 7.91
N LYS A 227 9.86 -4.89 8.66
CA LYS A 227 9.14 -4.81 9.94
C LYS A 227 7.65 -5.16 9.78
N GLU A 228 6.97 -4.57 8.77
CA GLU A 228 5.54 -4.80 8.58
C GLU A 228 5.21 -6.24 8.19
N VAL A 229 6.09 -6.94 7.47
CA VAL A 229 5.92 -8.36 7.14
C VAL A 229 6.24 -9.23 8.36
N ALA A 230 7.40 -9.02 8.99
CA ALA A 230 7.85 -9.82 10.13
C ALA A 230 6.92 -9.73 11.35
N LEU A 231 6.37 -8.52 11.65
CA LEU A 231 5.40 -8.34 12.74
C LEU A 231 4.08 -9.07 12.53
N LYS A 232 3.80 -9.50 11.30
CA LYS A 232 2.63 -10.32 10.97
C LYS A 232 2.93 -11.82 10.95
N GLY A 233 4.16 -12.21 11.30
CA GLY A 233 4.59 -13.61 11.39
C GLY A 233 4.96 -14.23 10.06
N TYR A 234 5.28 -13.43 9.04
CA TYR A 234 5.69 -13.91 7.71
C TYR A 234 7.18 -13.71 7.47
N GLU A 235 7.73 -14.52 6.56
CA GLU A 235 9.12 -14.42 6.10
C GLU A 235 9.21 -13.44 4.93
N PRO A 236 9.96 -12.31 5.05
CA PRO A 236 10.05 -11.29 4.00
C PRO A 236 10.53 -11.83 2.65
N SER A 237 11.44 -12.79 2.63
CA SER A 237 11.99 -13.37 1.39
C SER A 237 10.94 -14.08 0.50
N GLU A 238 9.77 -14.43 1.05
CA GLU A 238 8.65 -15.05 0.33
C GLU A 238 7.74 -14.03 -0.36
N PHE A 239 7.97 -12.74 -0.12
CA PHE A 239 7.13 -11.67 -0.66
C PHE A 239 7.74 -11.01 -1.89
N THR A 240 6.86 -10.44 -2.70
CA THR A 240 7.20 -9.58 -3.84
C THR A 240 6.88 -8.12 -3.47
N VAL A 241 7.81 -7.20 -3.72
CA VAL A 241 7.56 -5.77 -3.55
C VAL A 241 6.73 -5.25 -4.73
N PHE A 242 5.59 -4.61 -4.47
CA PHE A 242 4.87 -3.80 -5.44
C PHE A 242 5.39 -2.37 -5.34
N ALA A 243 6.14 -1.91 -6.34
CA ALA A 243 6.75 -0.59 -6.34
C ALA A 243 5.77 0.45 -6.93
N GLY A 244 4.96 1.05 -6.05
CA GLY A 244 4.03 2.13 -6.36
C GLY A 244 4.59 3.50 -6.02
N GLY A 245 3.84 4.53 -6.47
CA GLY A 245 4.24 5.93 -6.34
C GLY A 245 5.21 6.40 -7.43
N GLY A 246 5.35 7.72 -7.56
CA GLY A 246 6.24 8.31 -8.56
C GLY A 246 7.72 8.07 -8.29
N ALA A 247 8.10 7.96 -7.00
CA ALA A 247 9.49 7.72 -6.56
C ALA A 247 9.79 6.24 -6.31
N GLY A 248 8.78 5.40 -6.03
CA GLY A 248 8.98 3.99 -5.67
C GLY A 248 9.82 3.20 -6.68
N PRO A 249 9.52 3.24 -7.97
CA PRO A 249 10.30 2.53 -8.98
C PRO A 249 11.77 2.98 -9.08
N THR A 250 12.08 4.23 -8.72
CA THR A 250 13.47 4.74 -8.69
C THR A 250 14.29 4.08 -7.57
N HIS A 251 13.66 3.74 -6.47
CA HIS A 251 14.30 3.16 -5.28
C HIS A 251 14.05 1.65 -5.12
N CYS A 252 13.29 1.03 -6.03
CA CYS A 252 12.73 -0.31 -5.86
C CYS A 252 13.78 -1.41 -5.58
N CYS A 253 14.93 -1.39 -6.26
CA CYS A 253 15.99 -2.36 -6.03
C CYS A 253 16.65 -2.19 -4.66
N GLY A 254 16.94 -0.94 -4.25
CA GLY A 254 17.55 -0.62 -2.97
C GLY A 254 16.65 -0.98 -1.78
N LEU A 255 15.37 -0.57 -1.83
CA LEU A 255 14.43 -0.89 -0.75
C LEU A 255 14.10 -2.38 -0.66
N ALA A 256 13.99 -3.09 -1.80
CA ALA A 256 13.77 -4.54 -1.80
C ALA A 256 14.97 -5.30 -1.21
N SER A 257 16.19 -4.88 -1.59
CA SER A 257 17.41 -5.46 -1.01
C SER A 257 17.50 -5.22 0.51
N ALA A 258 17.15 -4.03 0.99
CA ALA A 258 17.12 -3.70 2.42
C ALA A 258 15.98 -4.42 3.17
N ALA A 259 14.94 -4.85 2.47
CA ALA A 259 13.84 -5.67 3.00
C ALA A 259 14.08 -7.17 2.87
N GLU A 260 15.25 -7.60 2.37
CA GLU A 260 15.61 -9.01 2.11
C GLU A 260 14.70 -9.69 1.08
N MET A 261 14.10 -8.90 0.18
CA MET A 261 13.23 -9.38 -0.89
C MET A 261 13.96 -9.43 -2.22
N LYS A 262 13.69 -10.46 -3.02
CA LYS A 262 14.40 -10.73 -4.29
C LYS A 262 13.55 -10.51 -5.53
N ARG A 263 12.29 -10.11 -5.36
CA ARG A 263 11.35 -9.90 -6.46
C ARG A 263 10.59 -8.58 -6.29
N ILE A 264 10.43 -7.87 -7.40
CA ILE A 264 9.71 -6.61 -7.45
C ILE A 264 8.75 -6.65 -8.64
N ILE A 265 7.54 -6.14 -8.47
CA ILE A 265 6.62 -5.85 -9.57
C ILE A 265 6.47 -4.34 -9.72
N VAL A 266 6.64 -3.85 -10.92
CA VAL A 266 6.43 -2.45 -11.31
C VAL A 266 5.36 -2.43 -12.39
N PRO A 267 4.12 -2.03 -12.09
CA PRO A 267 3.07 -1.88 -13.10
C PRO A 267 3.17 -0.49 -13.78
N PRO A 268 2.65 -0.34 -15.00
CA PRO A 268 2.65 0.95 -15.71
C PRO A 268 1.86 2.05 -14.97
N ILE A 269 0.96 1.63 -14.06
CA ILE A 269 0.13 2.52 -13.25
C ILE A 269 0.77 2.88 -11.91
N SER A 270 2.04 2.54 -11.67
CA SER A 270 2.70 2.70 -10.37
C SER A 270 2.53 4.08 -9.75
N ALA A 271 2.68 5.17 -10.52
CA ALA A 271 2.54 6.54 -10.02
C ALA A 271 1.10 6.97 -9.72
N VAL A 272 0.10 6.18 -10.14
CA VAL A 272 -1.33 6.43 -9.94
C VAL A 272 -2.05 5.22 -9.33
N ALA A 273 -1.33 4.41 -8.57
CA ALA A 273 -1.84 3.17 -7.98
C ALA A 273 -3.12 3.39 -7.15
N GLY A 274 -3.21 4.48 -6.38
CA GLY A 274 -4.42 4.83 -5.63
C GLY A 274 -5.64 5.08 -6.52
N ALA A 275 -5.48 5.82 -7.61
CA ALA A 275 -6.56 6.10 -8.56
C ALA A 275 -6.98 4.84 -9.33
N TYR A 276 -6.01 4.04 -9.76
CA TYR A 276 -6.30 2.74 -10.35
C TYR A 276 -7.06 1.84 -9.38
N GLY A 277 -6.58 1.72 -8.14
CA GLY A 277 -7.24 0.95 -7.10
C GLY A 277 -8.68 1.40 -6.87
N ALA A 278 -8.92 2.71 -6.80
CA ALA A 278 -10.28 3.25 -6.67
C ALA A 278 -11.21 2.79 -7.80
N SER A 279 -10.70 2.59 -9.01
CA SER A 279 -11.48 2.10 -10.15
C SER A 279 -11.76 0.59 -10.12
N THR A 280 -11.10 -0.14 -9.23
CA THR A 280 -11.25 -1.60 -9.06
C THR A 280 -12.01 -1.97 -7.77
N LEU A 281 -12.53 -0.99 -7.03
CA LEU A 281 -13.26 -1.25 -5.80
C LEU A 281 -14.71 -1.63 -6.08
N ASP A 282 -15.19 -2.57 -5.28
CA ASP A 282 -16.59 -2.90 -5.17
C ASP A 282 -17.30 -2.04 -4.11
N ILE A 283 -18.62 -2.00 -4.13
CA ILE A 283 -19.35 -1.40 -3.03
C ILE A 283 -19.26 -2.37 -1.85
N VAL A 284 -18.79 -1.85 -0.71
CA VAL A 284 -18.67 -2.61 0.52
C VAL A 284 -19.37 -1.86 1.65
N HIS A 285 -20.23 -2.55 2.38
CA HIS A 285 -20.79 -2.03 3.62
C HIS A 285 -20.40 -2.93 4.77
N THR A 286 -20.16 -2.32 5.93
CA THR A 286 -19.79 -3.01 7.16
C THR A 286 -20.85 -2.77 8.23
N TYR A 287 -21.33 -3.85 8.84
CA TYR A 287 -22.29 -3.83 9.93
C TYR A 287 -21.70 -4.55 11.13
N GLU A 288 -21.80 -3.94 12.30
CA GLU A 288 -21.16 -4.47 13.52
C GLU A 288 -22.17 -4.57 14.66
N LYS A 289 -22.01 -5.63 15.46
CA LYS A 289 -22.72 -5.79 16.73
C LYS A 289 -21.78 -6.39 17.77
N SER A 290 -21.56 -5.65 18.86
CA SER A 290 -20.79 -6.16 19.99
C SER A 290 -21.67 -7.01 20.89
N ARG A 291 -21.29 -8.26 21.08
CA ARG A 291 -21.91 -9.19 22.00
C ARG A 291 -20.87 -10.20 22.47
N ASN A 292 -20.47 -10.12 23.74
CA ASN A 292 -19.56 -11.11 24.30
C ASN A 292 -20.24 -12.50 24.25
N THR A 293 -19.59 -13.44 23.55
CA THR A 293 -20.06 -14.81 23.35
C THR A 293 -18.91 -15.77 23.59
N ARG A 294 -19.02 -16.62 24.62
CA ARG A 294 -18.02 -17.65 24.89
C ARG A 294 -18.27 -18.87 24.02
N LEU A 295 -17.41 -19.10 23.02
CA LEU A 295 -17.50 -20.25 22.10
C LEU A 295 -16.96 -21.54 22.72
N PHE A 296 -15.91 -21.45 23.57
CA PHE A 296 -15.33 -22.59 24.25
C PHE A 296 -15.05 -22.24 25.70
N ASP A 297 -15.58 -23.05 26.62
CA ASP A 297 -15.33 -23.00 28.06
C ASP A 297 -14.35 -24.12 28.43
N TYR A 298 -13.08 -23.77 28.65
CA TYR A 298 -12.03 -24.72 28.93
C TYR A 298 -12.27 -25.47 30.28
N ALA A 299 -12.76 -24.76 31.29
CA ALA A 299 -12.98 -25.35 32.63
C ALA A 299 -14.05 -26.44 32.61
N LYS A 300 -15.04 -26.32 31.75
CA LYS A 300 -16.12 -27.28 31.55
C LYS A 300 -15.85 -28.28 30.42
N GLY A 301 -14.87 -27.99 29.55
CA GLY A 301 -14.63 -28.76 28.32
C GLY A 301 -15.81 -28.70 27.34
N THR A 302 -16.59 -27.61 27.34
CA THR A 302 -17.83 -27.53 26.58
C THR A 302 -17.78 -26.40 25.54
N TYR A 303 -18.35 -26.69 24.38
CA TYR A 303 -18.58 -25.69 23.32
C TYR A 303 -19.93 -25.03 23.48
N PHE A 304 -20.04 -23.83 22.89
CA PHE A 304 -21.27 -23.07 22.81
C PHE A 304 -22.38 -23.85 22.10
N THR A 305 -23.62 -23.76 22.62
CA THR A 305 -24.77 -24.50 22.07
C THR A 305 -25.99 -23.65 21.76
N ASP A 306 -26.00 -22.38 22.13
CA ASP A 306 -27.09 -21.45 21.78
C ASP A 306 -26.90 -20.90 20.34
N PHE A 307 -27.02 -21.81 19.36
CA PHE A 307 -26.85 -21.47 17.95
C PHE A 307 -27.88 -20.44 17.48
N GLU A 308 -29.07 -20.42 18.06
CA GLU A 308 -30.12 -19.44 17.75
C GLU A 308 -29.67 -18.02 18.07
N MET A 309 -29.03 -17.81 19.22
CA MET A 309 -28.50 -16.49 19.61
C MET A 309 -27.41 -16.02 18.64
N PHE A 310 -26.45 -16.87 18.29
CA PHE A 310 -25.42 -16.52 17.30
C PHE A 310 -26.05 -16.15 15.95
N ASN A 311 -26.92 -17.02 15.45
CA ASN A 311 -27.56 -16.84 14.15
C ASN A 311 -28.50 -15.63 14.13
N SER A 312 -29.16 -15.31 15.26
CA SER A 312 -30.02 -14.12 15.36
C SER A 312 -29.22 -12.81 15.21
N ILE A 313 -28.01 -12.76 15.78
CA ILE A 313 -27.10 -11.61 15.62
C ILE A 313 -26.72 -11.44 14.13
N VAL A 314 -26.28 -12.52 13.50
CA VAL A 314 -25.90 -12.49 12.10
C VAL A 314 -27.08 -12.13 11.18
N ASN A 315 -28.28 -12.66 11.46
CA ASN A 315 -29.48 -12.34 10.71
C ASN A 315 -29.87 -10.85 10.87
N GLU A 316 -29.81 -10.29 12.07
CA GLU A 316 -30.06 -8.86 12.30
C GLU A 316 -29.13 -7.99 11.44
N LEU A 317 -27.84 -8.29 11.42
CA LEU A 317 -26.87 -7.56 10.61
C LEU A 317 -27.16 -7.74 9.11
N ARG A 318 -27.53 -8.95 8.70
CA ARG A 318 -27.86 -9.27 7.30
C ARG A 318 -29.14 -8.57 6.84
N GLU A 319 -30.16 -8.47 7.67
CA GLU A 319 -31.40 -7.75 7.34
C GLU A 319 -31.15 -6.25 7.16
N LEU A 320 -30.32 -5.63 8.02
CA LEU A 320 -29.89 -4.25 7.87
C LEU A 320 -29.16 -4.06 6.52
N ALA A 321 -28.24 -4.97 6.21
CA ALA A 321 -27.47 -4.95 4.98
C ALA A 321 -28.36 -5.09 3.72
N ILE A 322 -29.26 -6.04 3.70
CA ILE A 322 -30.18 -6.28 2.57
C ILE A 322 -31.08 -5.07 2.33
N ARG A 323 -31.61 -4.46 3.41
CA ARG A 323 -32.39 -3.24 3.29
C ARG A 323 -31.61 -2.13 2.60
N ASP A 324 -30.36 -1.95 2.98
CA ASP A 324 -29.50 -0.90 2.43
C ASP A 324 -29.11 -1.19 0.97
N VAL A 325 -28.82 -2.44 0.63
CA VAL A 325 -28.57 -2.93 -0.74
C VAL A 325 -29.77 -2.61 -1.65
N ILE A 326 -31.01 -2.90 -1.20
CA ILE A 326 -32.22 -2.61 -1.96
C ILE A 326 -32.42 -1.10 -2.13
N LEU A 327 -32.20 -0.29 -1.09
CA LEU A 327 -32.28 1.17 -1.15
C LEU A 327 -31.25 1.79 -2.12
N GLU A 328 -30.14 1.11 -2.35
CA GLU A 328 -29.14 1.53 -3.33
C GLU A 328 -29.48 1.10 -4.76
N GLY A 329 -30.54 0.33 -4.96
CA GLY A 329 -31.03 -0.09 -6.26
C GLY A 329 -30.49 -1.44 -6.74
N PHE A 330 -29.88 -2.23 -5.84
CA PHE A 330 -29.41 -3.58 -6.11
C PHE A 330 -30.44 -4.61 -5.61
N ARG A 331 -30.29 -5.86 -6.07
CA ARG A 331 -31.08 -6.98 -5.59
C ARG A 331 -30.29 -7.77 -4.55
N GLU A 332 -30.99 -8.46 -3.66
CA GLU A 332 -30.37 -9.29 -2.63
C GLU A 332 -29.42 -10.36 -3.20
N ASP A 333 -29.79 -10.96 -4.35
CA ASP A 333 -29.00 -12.01 -5.01
C ASP A 333 -27.67 -11.50 -5.61
N GLN A 334 -27.46 -10.18 -5.67
CA GLN A 334 -26.21 -9.56 -6.09
C GLN A 334 -25.25 -9.34 -4.92
N ALA A 335 -25.73 -9.50 -3.69
CA ALA A 335 -24.93 -9.27 -2.49
C ALA A 335 -24.22 -10.56 -2.04
N THR A 336 -22.92 -10.44 -1.74
CA THR A 336 -22.13 -11.49 -1.11
C THR A 336 -21.82 -11.08 0.32
N PHE A 337 -21.91 -12.02 1.27
CA PHE A 337 -21.73 -11.77 2.69
C PHE A 337 -20.48 -12.48 3.21
N ARG A 338 -19.72 -11.81 4.06
CA ARG A 338 -18.59 -12.37 4.79
C ARG A 338 -18.67 -11.97 6.26
N LEU A 339 -18.59 -12.96 7.15
CA LEU A 339 -18.61 -12.75 8.60
C LEU A 339 -17.18 -12.75 9.12
N GLU A 340 -16.83 -11.69 9.83
CA GLU A 340 -15.60 -11.59 10.62
C GLU A 340 -15.98 -11.50 12.10
N LEU A 341 -15.20 -12.17 12.94
CA LEU A 341 -15.40 -12.21 14.39
C LEU A 341 -14.16 -11.65 15.08
N GLU A 342 -14.33 -10.67 15.96
CA GLU A 342 -13.26 -10.26 16.86
C GLU A 342 -13.18 -11.24 18.01
N MET A 343 -12.13 -12.05 18.00
CA MET A 343 -11.97 -13.17 18.94
C MET A 343 -10.74 -13.03 19.82
N ARG A 344 -10.78 -13.65 20.98
CA ARG A 344 -9.63 -13.73 21.90
C ARG A 344 -9.66 -15.00 22.73
N TYR A 345 -8.53 -15.38 23.30
CA TYR A 345 -8.55 -16.21 24.50
C TYR A 345 -9.03 -15.36 25.69
N GLY A 346 -9.85 -15.93 26.56
CA GLY A 346 -10.33 -15.22 27.75
C GLY A 346 -9.18 -14.63 28.56
N MET A 347 -9.40 -13.48 29.18
CA MET A 347 -8.43 -12.66 29.92
C MET A 347 -7.36 -11.94 29.08
N GLN A 348 -7.29 -12.11 27.77
CA GLN A 348 -6.42 -11.31 26.91
C GLN A 348 -7.04 -9.94 26.61
N TRP A 349 -6.16 -8.94 26.45
CA TRP A 349 -6.58 -7.57 26.15
C TRP A 349 -6.82 -7.32 24.67
N ARG A 350 -6.15 -8.06 23.81
CA ARG A 350 -6.20 -7.86 22.35
C ARG A 350 -7.14 -8.87 21.73
N TYR A 351 -7.90 -8.38 20.78
CA TYR A 351 -8.73 -9.21 19.91
C TYR A 351 -7.97 -9.50 18.61
N THR A 352 -8.22 -10.65 18.05
CA THR A 352 -7.75 -11.08 16.74
C THR A 352 -8.96 -11.12 15.82
N PRO A 353 -8.99 -10.34 14.75
CA PRO A 353 -10.03 -10.46 13.74
C PRO A 353 -9.86 -11.79 13.00
N VAL A 354 -10.92 -12.56 12.88
CA VAL A 354 -10.93 -13.87 12.25
C VAL A 354 -12.08 -13.95 11.27
N GLU A 355 -11.79 -14.21 10.02
CA GLU A 355 -12.83 -14.53 9.05
C GLU A 355 -13.46 -15.87 9.40
N SER A 356 -14.75 -15.84 9.73
CA SER A 356 -15.50 -17.06 10.06
C SER A 356 -15.62 -17.96 8.84
N PRO A 357 -15.31 -19.25 8.95
CA PRO A 357 -15.49 -20.20 7.86
C PRO A 357 -16.98 -20.42 7.51
N LEU A 358 -17.88 -19.95 8.35
CA LEU A 358 -19.31 -20.11 8.23
C LEU A 358 -20.04 -18.83 8.57
N LEU A 359 -21.08 -18.49 7.78
CA LEU A 359 -21.96 -17.37 8.08
C LEU A 359 -22.91 -17.71 9.23
N PHE A 360 -23.43 -18.94 9.25
CA PHE A 360 -24.33 -19.48 10.28
C PHE A 360 -23.76 -20.75 10.87
N ILE A 361 -24.09 -21.04 12.15
CA ILE A 361 -23.71 -22.25 12.85
C ILE A 361 -24.97 -23.05 13.24
N HIS A 362 -24.90 -24.38 13.11
CA HIS A 362 -26.04 -25.27 13.37
C HIS A 362 -25.65 -26.45 14.25
N SER A 363 -24.39 -26.59 14.56
CA SER A 363 -23.87 -27.73 15.32
C SER A 363 -22.66 -27.33 16.17
N THR A 364 -22.33 -28.16 17.18
CA THR A 364 -21.10 -28.00 17.94
C THR A 364 -19.84 -28.17 17.08
N GLU A 365 -19.93 -28.95 16.00
CA GLU A 365 -18.81 -29.06 15.05
C GLU A 365 -18.58 -27.78 14.25
N ASP A 366 -19.63 -27.04 13.93
CA ASP A 366 -19.49 -25.70 13.32
C ASP A 366 -18.79 -24.72 14.27
N VAL A 367 -19.17 -24.73 15.55
CA VAL A 367 -18.50 -23.91 16.58
C VAL A 367 -17.03 -24.28 16.70
N LYS A 368 -16.72 -25.56 16.67
CA LYS A 368 -15.33 -26.05 16.70
C LYS A 368 -14.53 -25.55 15.49
N ARG A 369 -15.08 -25.61 14.29
CA ARG A 369 -14.43 -25.06 13.08
C ARG A 369 -14.11 -23.57 13.22
N VAL A 370 -14.99 -22.76 13.83
CA VAL A 370 -14.72 -21.35 14.13
C VAL A 370 -13.58 -21.21 15.14
N CYS A 371 -13.57 -22.02 16.21
CA CYS A 371 -12.52 -22.02 17.21
C CYS A 371 -11.17 -22.46 16.63
N ASP A 372 -11.15 -23.48 15.78
CA ASP A 372 -9.94 -23.97 15.12
C ASP A 372 -9.35 -22.89 14.22
N ARG A 373 -10.20 -22.22 13.41
CA ARG A 373 -9.78 -21.09 12.58
C ARG A 373 -9.18 -19.94 13.38
N PHE A 374 -9.76 -19.59 14.53
CA PHE A 374 -9.17 -18.61 15.45
C PHE A 374 -7.79 -19.06 15.95
N THR A 375 -7.66 -20.34 16.35
CA THR A 375 -6.40 -20.88 16.88
C THR A 375 -5.29 -20.86 15.81
N GLU A 376 -5.62 -21.18 14.57
CA GLU A 376 -4.70 -21.09 13.43
C GLU A 376 -4.21 -19.66 13.21
N GLU A 377 -5.14 -18.68 13.09
CA GLU A 377 -4.82 -17.28 12.89
C GLU A 377 -4.01 -16.69 14.04
N PHE A 378 -4.41 -17.01 15.29
CA PHE A 378 -3.70 -16.57 16.47
C PHE A 378 -2.27 -17.12 16.51
N SER A 379 -2.10 -18.42 16.22
CA SER A 379 -0.79 -19.07 16.23
C SER A 379 0.12 -18.51 15.14
N ARG A 380 -0.44 -18.16 13.99
CA ARG A 380 0.29 -17.51 12.90
C ARG A 380 0.77 -16.11 13.28
N MET A 381 -0.07 -15.32 13.97
CA MET A 381 0.26 -13.94 14.37
C MET A 381 1.21 -13.85 15.57
N TYR A 382 1.10 -14.74 16.53
CA TYR A 382 1.78 -14.64 17.83
C TYR A 382 2.66 -15.84 18.21
N SER A 383 2.62 -16.90 17.48
CA SER A 383 3.15 -18.25 17.70
C SER A 383 2.19 -19.20 18.42
N ALA A 384 2.39 -20.51 18.21
CA ALA A 384 1.58 -21.54 18.85
C ALA A 384 1.76 -21.57 20.39
N GLU A 385 2.96 -21.23 20.87
CA GLU A 385 3.30 -21.19 22.29
C GLU A 385 2.62 -20.03 23.03
N ALA A 386 2.21 -18.98 22.30
CA ALA A 386 1.48 -17.87 22.87
C ALA A 386 -0.02 -18.15 23.04
N ALA A 387 -0.51 -19.24 22.48
CA ALA A 387 -1.89 -19.67 22.66
C ALA A 387 -2.20 -19.95 24.14
N PHE A 388 -3.38 -19.54 24.57
CA PHE A 388 -3.83 -19.71 25.94
C PHE A 388 -5.20 -20.39 26.00
N PRO A 389 -5.31 -21.69 25.60
CA PRO A 389 -6.57 -22.43 25.56
C PRO A 389 -7.31 -22.45 26.90
N GLN A 390 -6.57 -22.39 28.02
CA GLN A 390 -7.12 -22.38 29.39
C GLN A 390 -8.03 -21.17 29.64
N GLY A 391 -7.85 -20.08 28.92
CA GLY A 391 -8.72 -18.90 28.97
C GLY A 391 -10.10 -19.12 28.34
N GLY A 392 -10.25 -20.22 27.57
CA GLY A 392 -11.41 -20.39 26.69
C GLY A 392 -11.33 -19.47 25.47
N ILE A 393 -12.32 -19.54 24.58
CA ILE A 393 -12.37 -18.73 23.36
C ILE A 393 -13.65 -17.88 23.40
N GLU A 394 -13.50 -16.58 23.18
CA GLU A 394 -14.59 -15.60 23.25
C GLU A 394 -14.65 -14.76 21.97
N ILE A 395 -15.87 -14.42 21.52
CA ILE A 395 -16.17 -13.37 20.54
C ILE A 395 -16.54 -12.11 21.32
N GLU A 396 -16.07 -10.95 20.88
CA GLU A 396 -16.52 -9.63 21.37
C GLU A 396 -17.43 -8.94 20.36
N THR A 397 -17.07 -8.98 19.08
CA THR A 397 -17.78 -8.27 18.01
C THR A 397 -18.00 -9.18 16.82
N TYR A 398 -19.24 -9.13 16.33
CA TYR A 398 -19.64 -9.72 15.05
C TYR A 398 -19.61 -8.61 14.01
N ARG A 399 -18.90 -8.81 12.92
CA ARG A 399 -18.78 -7.85 11.81
C ARG A 399 -19.17 -8.53 10.51
N LEU A 400 -20.24 -8.03 9.89
CA LEU A 400 -20.73 -8.52 8.61
C LEU A 400 -20.31 -7.54 7.50
N PHE A 401 -19.53 -8.02 6.57
CA PHE A 401 -19.23 -7.33 5.32
C PHE A 401 -20.22 -7.76 4.24
N VAL A 402 -20.65 -6.79 3.46
CA VAL A 402 -21.53 -7.00 2.30
C VAL A 402 -20.86 -6.43 1.08
N TYR A 403 -20.66 -7.27 0.07
CA TYR A 403 -20.02 -6.92 -1.19
C TYR A 403 -21.03 -6.88 -2.31
N LEU A 404 -21.02 -5.81 -3.10
CA LEU A 404 -21.78 -5.67 -4.35
C LEU A 404 -20.76 -5.44 -5.46
N ASN A 405 -20.56 -6.47 -6.27
CA ASN A 405 -19.57 -6.44 -7.34
C ASN A 405 -19.95 -5.43 -8.41
N LEU A 406 -19.05 -4.53 -8.73
CA LEU A 406 -19.17 -3.60 -9.84
C LEU A 406 -18.46 -4.16 -11.08
N PRO A 407 -18.88 -3.73 -12.31
CA PRO A 407 -18.15 -4.09 -13.52
C PRO A 407 -16.76 -3.46 -13.52
N HIS A 408 -15.72 -4.29 -13.63
CA HIS A 408 -14.34 -3.84 -13.75
C HIS A 408 -13.82 -3.99 -15.17
N PHE A 409 -12.88 -3.13 -15.55
CA PHE A 409 -12.21 -3.28 -16.84
C PHE A 409 -11.25 -4.49 -16.77
N PRO A 410 -11.27 -5.36 -17.78
CA PRO A 410 -10.36 -6.49 -17.83
C PRO A 410 -8.92 -5.99 -18.02
N ILE A 411 -7.99 -6.67 -17.40
CA ILE A 411 -6.56 -6.41 -17.61
C ILE A 411 -6.21 -6.91 -19.01
N THR A 412 -5.63 -6.04 -19.84
CA THR A 412 -5.22 -6.41 -21.20
C THR A 412 -4.03 -7.37 -21.14
N VAL A 413 -4.14 -8.48 -21.87
CA VAL A 413 -3.08 -9.48 -22.02
C VAL A 413 -2.52 -9.39 -23.44
N HIS A 414 -1.20 -9.21 -23.55
CA HIS A 414 -0.48 -9.10 -24.81
C HIS A 414 0.21 -10.42 -25.16
N GLU A 415 0.34 -10.71 -26.42
CA GLU A 415 1.12 -11.87 -26.88
C GLU A 415 2.62 -11.64 -26.60
N VAL A 416 3.28 -12.70 -26.16
CA VAL A 416 4.74 -12.68 -26.01
C VAL A 416 5.37 -12.71 -27.40
N MET A 417 6.05 -11.63 -27.76
CA MET A 417 6.81 -11.55 -29.00
C MET A 417 8.10 -12.38 -28.85
N GLY A 418 8.47 -13.15 -29.87
CA GLY A 418 9.59 -14.09 -29.81
C GLY A 418 10.99 -13.46 -29.59
N GLU A 419 11.10 -12.12 -29.63
CA GLU A 419 12.35 -11.39 -29.40
C GLU A 419 12.40 -10.83 -27.98
N SER A 420 13.31 -11.34 -27.15
CA SER A 420 13.52 -10.88 -25.78
C SER A 420 14.26 -9.53 -25.71
N SER A 421 15.01 -9.16 -26.76
CA SER A 421 15.79 -7.93 -26.80
C SER A 421 14.92 -6.70 -26.96
N PRO A 422 15.02 -5.68 -26.08
CA PRO A 422 14.20 -4.45 -26.11
C PRO A 422 14.76 -3.36 -27.04
N LYS A 423 15.45 -3.70 -28.13
CA LYS A 423 16.14 -2.74 -29.02
C LYS A 423 15.22 -1.61 -29.50
N GLN A 424 13.95 -1.91 -29.79
CA GLN A 424 12.97 -0.93 -30.24
C GLN A 424 12.62 0.10 -29.17
N ALA A 425 12.85 -0.23 -27.90
CA ALA A 425 12.56 0.63 -26.76
C ALA A 425 13.80 1.43 -26.30
N LEU A 426 14.98 1.19 -26.88
CA LEU A 426 16.19 1.91 -26.52
C LEU A 426 16.07 3.38 -26.94
N LYS A 427 15.96 4.27 -25.93
CA LYS A 427 15.85 5.72 -26.11
C LYS A 427 17.21 6.40 -26.27
N GLY A 428 18.25 5.83 -25.67
CA GLY A 428 19.60 6.37 -25.68
C GLY A 428 20.42 5.91 -24.49
N GLN A 429 21.46 6.66 -24.16
CA GLN A 429 22.34 6.38 -23.03
C GLN A 429 22.61 7.65 -22.23
N ARG A 430 22.76 7.49 -20.90
CA ARG A 430 23.11 8.57 -19.98
C ARG A 430 24.18 8.10 -18.99
N ASP A 431 25.02 9.03 -18.52
CA ASP A 431 25.98 8.73 -17.46
C ASP A 431 25.27 8.66 -16.11
N MET A 432 25.42 7.51 -15.43
CA MET A 432 24.79 7.25 -14.13
C MET A 432 25.82 6.68 -13.16
N PHE A 433 25.70 7.08 -11.91
CA PHE A 433 26.61 6.59 -10.86
C PHE A 433 26.12 5.22 -10.33
N TRP A 434 27.01 4.24 -10.39
CA TRP A 434 26.76 2.91 -9.84
C TRP A 434 27.85 2.55 -8.82
N GLU A 435 27.49 2.45 -7.55
CA GLU A 435 28.43 2.11 -6.50
C GLU A 435 29.11 0.76 -6.75
N LYS A 436 28.34 -0.28 -7.11
CA LYS A 436 28.88 -1.63 -7.43
C LYS A 436 29.86 -1.63 -8.61
N LEU A 437 29.84 -0.60 -9.44
CA LEU A 437 30.76 -0.43 -10.58
C LEU A 437 31.77 0.68 -10.37
N ASN A 438 31.88 1.21 -9.15
CA ASN A 438 32.84 2.23 -8.73
C ASN A 438 32.85 3.49 -9.61
N GLY A 439 31.68 4.09 -9.86
CA GLY A 439 31.62 5.39 -10.53
C GLY A 439 30.57 5.51 -11.61
N PHE A 440 30.68 6.61 -12.37
CA PHE A 440 29.78 6.87 -13.48
C PHE A 440 30.05 5.91 -14.64
N LYS A 441 28.94 5.36 -15.18
CA LYS A 441 28.95 4.48 -16.35
C LYS A 441 27.90 4.93 -17.35
N ARG A 442 28.26 4.82 -18.61
CA ARG A 442 27.31 5.00 -19.71
C ARG A 442 26.28 3.88 -19.63
N THR A 443 25.02 4.23 -19.38
CA THR A 443 23.93 3.30 -19.05
C THR A 443 22.80 3.45 -20.04
N ASP A 444 22.23 2.34 -20.50
CA ASP A 444 21.10 2.31 -21.43
C ASP A 444 19.82 2.81 -20.76
N VAL A 445 19.08 3.60 -21.53
CA VAL A 445 17.78 4.17 -21.14
C VAL A 445 16.72 3.68 -22.12
N TYR A 446 15.69 3.05 -21.61
CA TYR A 446 14.57 2.50 -22.38
C TYR A 446 13.31 3.33 -22.16
N GLN A 447 12.47 3.42 -23.19
CA GLN A 447 11.15 4.03 -23.09
C GLN A 447 10.11 2.98 -22.74
N TRP A 448 9.34 3.17 -21.65
CA TRP A 448 8.36 2.22 -21.16
C TRP A 448 7.34 1.79 -22.22
N ASP A 449 6.72 2.78 -22.89
CA ASP A 449 5.63 2.56 -23.84
C ASP A 449 6.04 1.79 -25.11
N MET A 450 7.36 1.64 -25.33
CA MET A 450 7.92 0.89 -26.44
C MET A 450 8.30 -0.56 -26.06
N LEU A 451 8.21 -0.91 -24.76
CA LEU A 451 8.48 -2.27 -24.28
C LEU A 451 7.31 -3.19 -24.64
N ARG A 452 7.64 -4.45 -24.87
CA ARG A 452 6.70 -5.50 -25.25
C ARG A 452 6.77 -6.67 -24.28
N ALA A 453 5.70 -7.46 -24.22
CA ALA A 453 5.67 -8.68 -23.43
C ALA A 453 6.82 -9.62 -23.83
N GLY A 454 7.54 -10.13 -22.85
CA GLY A 454 8.72 -10.98 -23.02
C GLY A 454 10.06 -10.24 -23.17
N ASN A 455 10.08 -8.88 -23.25
CA ASN A 455 11.34 -8.15 -23.24
C ASN A 455 12.09 -8.35 -21.90
N VAL A 456 13.41 -8.50 -21.99
CA VAL A 456 14.31 -8.68 -20.85
C VAL A 456 15.35 -7.58 -20.86
N ILE A 457 15.54 -6.91 -19.72
CA ILE A 457 16.52 -5.85 -19.52
C ILE A 457 17.38 -6.21 -18.32
N GLU A 458 18.67 -6.40 -18.56
CA GLU A 458 19.65 -6.62 -17.49
C GLU A 458 20.16 -5.28 -16.96
N GLY A 459 20.28 -5.17 -15.64
CA GLY A 459 20.89 -4.00 -15.00
C GLY A 459 22.43 -4.00 -15.09
N PRO A 460 23.06 -2.84 -15.12
CA PRO A 460 22.45 -1.53 -14.87
C PRO A 460 21.71 -0.96 -16.07
N ALA A 461 20.48 -0.51 -15.86
CA ALA A 461 19.64 0.10 -16.89
C ALA A 461 18.56 1.00 -16.27
N ILE A 462 17.96 1.86 -17.11
CA ILE A 462 16.82 2.68 -16.73
C ILE A 462 15.65 2.43 -17.69
N ILE A 463 14.43 2.40 -17.14
CA ILE A 463 13.22 2.51 -17.95
C ILE A 463 12.55 3.83 -17.57
N GLU A 464 12.42 4.73 -18.54
CA GLU A 464 11.72 6.02 -18.39
C GLU A 464 10.25 5.85 -18.80
N ALA A 465 9.35 6.33 -17.96
CA ALA A 465 7.95 6.56 -18.23
C ALA A 465 7.62 8.05 -17.97
N ASP A 466 6.47 8.52 -18.43
CA ASP A 466 6.07 9.93 -18.26
C ASP A 466 5.92 10.34 -16.78
N ASN A 467 5.59 9.41 -15.92
CA ASN A 467 5.21 9.66 -14.53
C ASN A 467 6.15 8.99 -13.49
N THR A 468 7.13 8.19 -13.96
CA THR A 468 8.11 7.53 -13.08
C THR A 468 9.36 7.12 -13.84
N THR A 469 10.39 6.76 -13.10
CA THR A 469 11.64 6.18 -13.62
C THR A 469 11.93 4.89 -12.88
N VAL A 470 12.12 3.79 -13.59
CA VAL A 470 12.52 2.50 -13.00
C VAL A 470 14.03 2.37 -13.09
N VAL A 471 14.67 2.22 -11.96
CA VAL A 471 16.11 1.99 -11.86
C VAL A 471 16.36 0.50 -11.66
N ILE A 472 16.98 -0.13 -12.66
CA ILE A 472 17.42 -1.53 -12.60
C ILE A 472 18.88 -1.53 -12.19
N GLU A 473 19.17 -1.83 -10.93
CA GLU A 473 20.52 -1.83 -10.39
C GLU A 473 21.36 -3.01 -10.93
N PRO A 474 22.71 -2.93 -10.92
CA PRO A 474 23.56 -4.08 -11.22
C PRO A 474 23.21 -5.32 -10.39
N GLY A 475 23.02 -6.46 -11.05
CA GLY A 475 22.58 -7.72 -10.43
C GLY A 475 21.08 -7.92 -10.40
N TRP A 476 20.29 -7.00 -10.95
CA TRP A 476 18.87 -7.16 -11.17
C TRP A 476 18.54 -7.31 -12.65
N THR A 477 17.50 -8.07 -12.95
CA THR A 477 16.99 -8.26 -14.32
C THR A 477 15.48 -8.00 -14.32
N SER A 478 15.01 -7.17 -15.25
CA SER A 478 13.59 -6.90 -15.47
C SER A 478 13.07 -7.71 -16.65
N THR A 479 11.95 -8.40 -16.46
CA THR A 479 11.20 -9.09 -17.53
C THR A 479 9.80 -8.49 -17.63
N MET A 480 9.40 -8.12 -18.86
CA MET A 480 8.06 -7.60 -19.11
C MET A 480 7.04 -8.74 -19.22
N THR A 481 6.02 -8.72 -18.38
CA THR A 481 4.93 -9.71 -18.41
C THR A 481 3.99 -9.49 -19.60
N GLN A 482 3.05 -10.42 -19.81
CA GLN A 482 1.96 -10.26 -20.81
C GLN A 482 1.03 -9.08 -20.50
N GLN A 483 0.96 -8.62 -19.25
CA GLN A 483 0.21 -7.44 -18.83
C GLN A 483 1.04 -6.15 -18.93
N LEU A 484 2.26 -6.23 -19.48
CA LEU A 484 3.25 -5.15 -19.55
C LEU A 484 3.70 -4.63 -18.18
N TYR A 485 3.73 -5.51 -17.16
CA TYR A 485 4.36 -5.20 -15.88
C TYR A 485 5.83 -5.59 -15.93
N GLY A 486 6.69 -4.77 -15.36
CA GLY A 486 8.10 -5.13 -15.13
C GLY A 486 8.22 -6.00 -13.89
N ILE A 487 8.65 -7.25 -14.05
CA ILE A 487 9.06 -8.11 -12.92
C ILE A 487 10.57 -8.03 -12.82
N LEU A 488 11.08 -7.40 -11.75
CA LEU A 488 12.51 -7.38 -11.47
C LEU A 488 12.84 -8.54 -10.53
N SER A 489 13.88 -9.28 -10.88
CA SER A 489 14.40 -10.37 -10.06
C SER A 489 15.89 -10.14 -9.79
N HIS A 490 16.31 -10.39 -8.55
CA HIS A 490 17.73 -10.34 -8.18
C HIS A 490 18.43 -11.61 -8.66
N ASN A 491 19.47 -11.44 -9.47
CA ASN A 491 20.33 -12.55 -9.89
C ASN A 491 21.20 -12.95 -8.70
N ILE A 492 21.08 -14.16 -8.22
CA ILE A 492 21.86 -14.71 -7.11
C ILE A 492 23.27 -15.02 -7.56
#